data_3bd17622b7356a3f9f65dbbe3ff58d01
#
_entry.id   3bd17622b7356a3f9f65dbbe3ff58d01
#
_cell.length_a   1.000
_cell.length_b   1.000
_cell.length_c   1.000
_cell.angle_alpha   90.00
_cell.angle_beta   90.00
_cell.angle_gamma   90.00
#
_symmetry.space_group_name_H-M   'P 1'
#
loop_
_entity.id
_entity.type
_entity.pdbx_description
1 polymer ?
#
loop_
_entity_poly.entity_id
_entity_poly.type
_entity_poly.pdbx_seq_one_letter_code
_entity_poly.pdbx_strand_id
1 'polypeptide(L)'
;ILVEMNKLLCGQRCKEVLLDYSDVLGIFIPELLPCVGFSQQNVHHCYDIYTHTAYAVDAIRPEPILRWTMLLHDIGKVNTFTVDSRGQGHFYGHPRVSGDMAEEICARLRMRKRDREDIVTLIRWHDKNIPLTEKGIGTAMLALGEENFRRLLEVKRADNLAQAPEYRWVAEKIDAAEKLLDEMLRREPCLQLKDLAVNGNDLLALGYSGREIGLTLQ
;
A
#
# COMPACT_ATOMS: atom_id res chain seq x y z
N ILE A 1 18.04 14.58 -4.81
CA ILE A 1 17.84 13.14 -4.61
C ILE A 1 16.40 12.76 -4.91
N LEU A 2 15.37 13.28 -4.21
CA LEU A 2 13.97 12.88 -4.41
C LEU A 2 13.50 12.96 -5.89
N VAL A 3 13.81 14.09 -6.56
CA VAL A 3 13.42 14.29 -7.96
C VAL A 3 14.04 13.23 -8.88
N GLU A 4 15.31 12.91 -8.68
CA GLU A 4 16.00 11.91 -9.49
C GLU A 4 15.50 10.50 -9.17
N MET A 5 15.23 10.20 -7.90
CA MET A 5 14.61 8.92 -7.51
C MET A 5 13.21 8.75 -8.12
N ASN A 6 12.40 9.81 -8.16
CA ASN A 6 11.08 9.75 -8.83
C ASN A 6 11.23 9.44 -10.32
N LYS A 7 12.20 10.06 -11.01
CA LYS A 7 12.48 9.76 -12.43
C LYS A 7 12.94 8.32 -12.63
N LEU A 8 13.83 7.83 -11.76
CA LEU A 8 14.32 6.46 -11.79
C LEU A 8 13.17 5.47 -11.59
N LEU A 9 12.42 5.63 -10.52
CA LEU A 9 11.32 4.72 -10.16
C LEU A 9 10.21 4.71 -11.21
N CYS A 10 9.94 5.82 -11.88
CA CYS A 10 8.94 5.90 -12.95
C CYS A 10 9.52 5.63 -14.35
N GLY A 11 10.81 5.33 -14.46
CA GLY A 11 11.48 5.01 -15.72
C GLY A 11 11.17 3.60 -16.22
N GLN A 12 11.38 3.38 -17.54
CA GLN A 12 11.08 2.10 -18.21
C GLN A 12 11.96 0.93 -17.77
N ARG A 13 13.18 1.20 -17.25
CA ARG A 13 14.15 0.19 -16.81
C ARG A 13 14.37 0.22 -15.30
N CYS A 14 13.33 0.52 -14.56
CA CYS A 14 13.42 0.69 -13.11
C CYS A 14 13.94 -0.59 -12.44
N LYS A 15 13.36 -1.73 -12.78
CA LYS A 15 13.73 -3.02 -12.18
C LYS A 15 15.21 -3.34 -12.37
N GLU A 16 15.73 -3.22 -13.60
CA GLU A 16 17.13 -3.48 -13.88
C GLU A 16 18.05 -2.57 -13.07
N VAL A 17 17.71 -1.28 -12.98
CA VAL A 17 18.48 -0.33 -12.18
C VAL A 17 18.42 -0.67 -10.69
N LEU A 18 17.27 -1.06 -10.16
CA LEU A 18 17.15 -1.51 -8.76
C LEU A 18 18.05 -2.72 -8.51
N LEU A 19 18.02 -3.73 -9.39
CA LEU A 19 18.78 -4.96 -9.21
C LEU A 19 20.31 -4.77 -9.39
N ASP A 20 20.72 -3.98 -10.38
CA ASP A 20 22.13 -3.82 -10.72
C ASP A 20 22.89 -2.83 -9.83
N TYR A 21 22.17 -1.90 -9.17
CA TYR A 21 22.75 -0.78 -8.42
C TYR A 21 22.19 -0.65 -7.00
N SER A 22 21.91 -1.77 -6.34
CA SER A 22 21.39 -1.80 -4.97
C SER A 22 22.31 -1.13 -3.95
N ASP A 23 23.63 -1.23 -4.15
CA ASP A 23 24.67 -0.57 -3.36
C ASP A 23 24.59 0.96 -3.45
N VAL A 24 24.39 1.50 -4.66
CA VAL A 24 24.22 2.94 -4.90
C VAL A 24 22.94 3.45 -4.27
N LEU A 25 21.84 2.69 -4.38
CA LEU A 25 20.55 3.03 -3.75
C LEU A 25 20.67 3.00 -2.24
N GLY A 26 21.44 2.07 -1.69
CA GLY A 26 21.74 1.95 -0.27
C GLY A 26 22.48 3.17 0.33
N ILE A 27 23.13 4.00 -0.48
CA ILE A 27 23.72 5.26 -0.01
C ILE A 27 22.61 6.25 0.43
N PHE A 28 21.47 6.24 -0.23
CA PHE A 28 20.34 7.13 0.03
C PHE A 28 19.28 6.51 0.94
N ILE A 29 19.11 5.19 0.82
CA ILE A 29 18.13 4.39 1.57
C ILE A 29 18.86 3.14 2.10
N PRO A 30 19.72 3.31 3.12
CA PRO A 30 20.51 2.19 3.67
C PRO A 30 19.64 1.06 4.22
N GLU A 31 18.40 1.34 4.55
CA GLU A 31 17.42 0.38 5.03
C GLU A 31 17.06 -0.70 4.00
N LEU A 32 17.33 -0.47 2.71
CA LEU A 32 17.15 -1.47 1.66
C LEU A 32 18.24 -2.56 1.66
N LEU A 33 19.45 -2.23 2.12
CA LEU A 33 20.59 -3.15 2.03
C LEU A 33 20.38 -4.49 2.77
N PRO A 34 19.80 -4.52 3.98
CA PRO A 34 19.50 -5.78 4.67
C PRO A 34 18.51 -6.69 3.92
N CYS A 35 17.73 -6.15 2.99
CA CYS A 35 16.76 -6.91 2.18
C CYS A 35 17.44 -7.69 1.03
N VAL A 36 18.63 -7.25 0.60
CA VAL A 36 19.39 -7.86 -0.50
C VAL A 36 19.87 -9.25 -0.10
N GLY A 37 19.48 -10.27 -0.84
CA GLY A 37 19.82 -11.66 -0.55
C GLY A 37 19.13 -12.26 0.67
N PHE A 38 18.20 -11.54 1.31
CA PHE A 38 17.48 -12.06 2.48
C PHE A 38 16.41 -13.06 2.06
N SER A 39 16.67 -14.36 2.28
CA SER A 39 15.72 -15.44 1.97
C SER A 39 14.45 -15.35 2.81
N GLN A 40 13.30 -15.41 2.16
CA GLN A 40 12.01 -15.36 2.84
C GLN A 40 11.61 -16.70 3.49
N GLN A 41 12.25 -17.80 3.12
CA GLN A 41 11.98 -19.16 3.64
C GLN A 41 10.48 -19.51 3.65
N ASN A 42 9.77 -19.08 2.59
CA ASN A 42 8.33 -19.23 2.48
C ASN A 42 7.98 -19.65 1.05
N VAL A 43 7.07 -20.60 0.90
CA VAL A 43 6.65 -21.19 -0.39
C VAL A 43 5.97 -20.18 -1.33
N HIS A 44 5.42 -19.08 -0.80
CA HIS A 44 4.79 -18.04 -1.60
C HIS A 44 5.79 -17.15 -2.35
N HIS A 45 7.07 -17.16 -1.94
CA HIS A 45 8.10 -16.29 -2.48
C HIS A 45 9.22 -17.09 -3.14
N CYS A 46 9.46 -16.84 -4.43
CA CYS A 46 10.57 -17.42 -5.19
C CYS A 46 11.82 -16.52 -5.20
N TYR A 47 11.74 -15.31 -4.66
CA TYR A 47 12.80 -14.31 -4.59
C TYR A 47 13.16 -13.95 -3.15
N ASP A 48 14.37 -13.42 -2.93
CA ASP A 48 14.70 -12.65 -1.72
C ASP A 48 13.84 -11.39 -1.62
N ILE A 49 13.84 -10.72 -0.46
CA ILE A 49 12.97 -9.55 -0.22
C ILE A 49 13.25 -8.44 -1.24
N TYR A 50 14.53 -8.14 -1.53
CA TYR A 50 14.89 -7.03 -2.42
C TYR A 50 14.54 -7.31 -3.87
N THR A 51 14.82 -8.52 -4.34
CA THR A 51 14.47 -8.97 -5.71
C THR A 51 12.96 -8.96 -5.89
N HIS A 52 12.19 -9.49 -4.91
CA HIS A 52 10.73 -9.40 -4.91
C HIS A 52 10.26 -7.93 -5.03
N THR A 53 10.84 -7.05 -4.22
CA THR A 53 10.54 -5.61 -4.25
C THR A 53 10.78 -5.00 -5.63
N ALA A 54 11.91 -5.30 -6.28
CA ALA A 54 12.23 -4.79 -7.62
C ALA A 54 11.20 -5.23 -8.68
N TYR A 55 10.76 -6.50 -8.63
CA TYR A 55 9.69 -7.01 -9.51
C TYR A 55 8.33 -6.36 -9.21
N ALA A 56 8.00 -6.15 -7.95
CA ALA A 56 6.75 -5.50 -7.56
C ALA A 56 6.72 -4.02 -7.98
N VAL A 57 7.84 -3.31 -7.85
CA VAL A 57 7.99 -1.93 -8.37
C VAL A 57 7.79 -1.91 -9.88
N ASP A 58 8.34 -2.85 -10.64
CA ASP A 58 8.19 -2.90 -12.11
C ASP A 58 6.75 -3.19 -12.53
N ALA A 59 6.07 -4.04 -11.78
CA ALA A 59 4.70 -4.49 -12.07
C ALA A 59 3.62 -3.41 -11.85
N ILE A 60 3.92 -2.35 -11.09
CA ILE A 60 2.94 -1.30 -10.78
C ILE A 60 3.08 -0.12 -11.74
N ARG A 61 1.97 0.59 -11.96
CA ARG A 61 1.91 1.81 -12.79
C ARG A 61 2.98 2.83 -12.38
N PRO A 62 3.65 3.54 -13.35
CA PRO A 62 4.73 4.49 -13.07
C PRO A 62 4.20 5.82 -12.49
N GLU A 63 3.62 5.76 -11.32
CA GLU A 63 3.20 6.91 -10.50
C GLU A 63 4.09 6.97 -9.25
N PRO A 64 4.66 8.13 -8.88
CA PRO A 64 5.59 8.22 -7.75
C PRO A 64 5.07 7.60 -6.46
N ILE A 65 3.82 7.89 -6.03
CA ILE A 65 3.24 7.35 -4.80
C ILE A 65 3.22 5.81 -4.84
N LEU A 66 2.77 5.23 -5.95
CA LEU A 66 2.69 3.78 -6.11
C LEU A 66 4.07 3.12 -6.13
N ARG A 67 5.02 3.68 -6.89
CA ARG A 67 6.39 3.17 -7.01
C ARG A 67 7.15 3.24 -5.68
N TRP A 68 7.01 4.33 -4.93
CA TRP A 68 7.56 4.45 -3.58
C TRP A 68 6.90 3.49 -2.60
N THR A 69 5.58 3.33 -2.68
CA THR A 69 4.87 2.33 -1.87
C THR A 69 5.45 0.94 -2.10
N MET A 70 5.61 0.53 -3.36
CA MET A 70 6.18 -0.78 -3.66
C MET A 70 7.65 -0.91 -3.27
N LEU A 71 8.45 0.16 -3.42
CA LEU A 71 9.87 0.12 -3.00
C LEU A 71 10.02 -0.14 -1.49
N LEU A 72 9.07 0.35 -0.68
CA LEU A 72 9.19 0.35 0.78
C LEU A 72 8.22 -0.63 1.49
N HIS A 73 7.29 -1.31 0.76
CA HIS A 73 6.23 -2.09 1.40
C HIS A 73 6.73 -3.21 2.31
N ASP A 74 7.82 -3.85 1.92
CA ASP A 74 8.38 -5.02 2.57
C ASP A 74 9.69 -4.77 3.34
N ILE A 75 10.13 -3.51 3.44
CA ILE A 75 11.42 -3.14 4.05
C ILE A 75 11.53 -3.55 5.54
N GLY A 76 10.40 -3.67 6.23
CA GLY A 76 10.30 -4.12 7.62
C GLY A 76 10.31 -5.63 7.81
N LYS A 77 10.32 -6.43 6.75
CA LYS A 77 10.33 -7.90 6.83
C LYS A 77 11.55 -8.42 7.57
N VAL A 78 12.74 -7.86 7.30
CA VAL A 78 13.98 -8.27 7.99
C VAL A 78 13.86 -8.15 9.51
N ASN A 79 13.21 -7.09 9.98
CA ASN A 79 13.04 -6.80 11.42
C ASN A 79 11.98 -7.66 12.10
N THR A 80 11.09 -8.30 11.32
CA THR A 80 9.96 -9.08 11.83
C THR A 80 10.07 -10.57 11.51
N PHE A 81 11.21 -10.98 10.94
CA PHE A 81 11.43 -12.37 10.53
C PHE A 81 11.46 -13.32 11.73
N THR A 82 10.67 -14.37 11.65
CA THR A 82 10.66 -15.49 12.58
C THR A 82 10.55 -16.79 11.80
N VAL A 83 11.02 -17.89 12.40
CA VAL A 83 10.92 -19.22 11.79
C VAL A 83 10.13 -20.12 12.72
N ASP A 84 9.15 -20.83 12.18
CA ASP A 84 8.37 -21.81 12.95
C ASP A 84 9.10 -23.16 13.12
N SER A 85 8.47 -24.08 13.87
CA SER A 85 9.04 -25.41 14.13
C SER A 85 9.21 -26.30 12.88
N ARG A 86 8.64 -25.89 11.74
CA ARG A 86 8.78 -26.58 10.44
C ARG A 86 9.82 -25.95 9.55
N GLY A 87 10.51 -24.89 10.01
CA GLY A 87 11.49 -24.14 9.22
C GLY A 87 10.88 -23.12 8.27
N GLN A 88 9.57 -22.82 8.40
CA GLN A 88 8.90 -21.85 7.55
C GLN A 88 9.09 -20.43 8.11
N GLY A 89 9.44 -19.50 7.23
CA GLY A 89 9.60 -18.07 7.56
C GLY A 89 8.27 -17.33 7.65
N HIS A 90 8.15 -16.46 8.65
CA HIS A 90 7.01 -15.59 8.91
C HIS A 90 7.46 -14.16 9.17
N PHE A 91 6.60 -13.19 8.82
CA PHE A 91 6.89 -11.76 8.91
C PHE A 91 5.74 -10.99 9.59
N TYR A 92 5.28 -11.50 10.73
CA TYR A 92 4.11 -10.92 11.43
C TYR A 92 4.32 -9.45 11.79
N GLY A 93 3.36 -8.61 11.35
CA GLY A 93 3.37 -7.19 11.64
C GLY A 93 4.33 -6.35 10.79
N HIS A 94 4.97 -6.93 9.75
CA HIS A 94 5.85 -6.18 8.85
C HIS A 94 5.18 -4.96 8.20
N PRO A 95 3.86 -4.92 7.85
CA PRO A 95 3.30 -3.72 7.26
C PRO A 95 3.36 -2.49 8.18
N ARG A 96 3.24 -2.70 9.50
CA ARG A 96 3.40 -1.63 10.48
C ARG A 96 4.85 -1.17 10.54
N VAL A 97 5.80 -2.10 10.69
CA VAL A 97 7.23 -1.79 10.75
C VAL A 97 7.71 -1.12 9.46
N SER A 98 7.31 -1.66 8.28
CA SER A 98 7.60 -1.04 6.98
C SER A 98 7.03 0.38 6.89
N GLY A 99 5.80 0.60 7.39
CA GLY A 99 5.17 1.92 7.40
C GLY A 99 5.91 2.91 8.30
N ASP A 100 6.39 2.47 9.48
CA ASP A 100 7.16 3.31 10.40
C ASP A 100 8.52 3.69 9.77
N MET A 101 9.23 2.72 9.17
CA MET A 101 10.47 2.97 8.43
C MET A 101 10.25 3.89 7.22
N ALA A 102 9.17 3.68 6.45
CA ALA A 102 8.83 4.50 5.29
C ALA A 102 8.54 5.95 5.70
N GLU A 103 7.88 6.20 6.84
CA GLU A 103 7.64 7.53 7.37
C GLU A 103 8.97 8.28 7.59
N GLU A 104 9.96 7.63 8.21
CA GLU A 104 11.29 8.20 8.45
C GLU A 104 12.06 8.45 7.15
N ILE A 105 12.05 7.49 6.21
CA ILE A 105 12.72 7.60 4.91
C ILE A 105 12.11 8.75 4.09
N CYS A 106 10.80 8.81 3.96
CA CYS A 106 10.10 9.85 3.22
C CYS A 106 10.31 11.24 3.84
N ALA A 107 10.34 11.34 5.18
CA ALA A 107 10.65 12.58 5.89
C ALA A 107 12.10 13.02 5.63
N ARG A 108 13.08 12.12 5.71
CA ARG A 108 14.51 12.36 5.41
C ARG A 108 14.71 12.83 3.97
N LEU A 109 13.95 12.28 3.02
CA LEU A 109 13.97 12.66 1.62
C LEU A 109 13.16 13.94 1.33
N ARG A 110 12.55 14.56 2.32
CA ARG A 110 11.74 15.78 2.24
C ARG A 110 10.56 15.64 1.27
N MET A 111 9.88 14.52 1.29
CA MET A 111 8.63 14.35 0.56
C MET A 111 7.53 15.24 1.14
N ARG A 112 6.60 15.67 0.29
CA ARG A 112 5.43 16.42 0.75
C ARG A 112 4.64 15.57 1.75
N LYS A 113 4.10 16.22 2.78
CA LYS A 113 3.36 15.56 3.86
C LYS A 113 2.26 14.64 3.33
N ARG A 114 1.44 15.13 2.39
CA ARG A 114 0.36 14.35 1.79
C ARG A 114 0.87 13.09 1.08
N ASP A 115 1.90 13.22 0.24
CA ASP A 115 2.46 12.08 -0.50
C ASP A 115 3.02 11.02 0.46
N ARG A 116 3.68 11.44 1.55
CA ARG A 116 4.19 10.58 2.62
C ARG A 116 3.05 9.86 3.35
N GLU A 117 1.99 10.58 3.73
CA GLU A 117 0.81 10.01 4.40
C GLU A 117 0.15 8.95 3.51
N ASP A 118 0.00 9.21 2.21
CA ASP A 118 -0.55 8.25 1.25
C ASP A 118 0.33 7.00 1.13
N ILE A 119 1.65 7.15 0.95
CA ILE A 119 2.60 6.03 0.87
C ILE A 119 2.55 5.16 2.13
N VAL A 120 2.65 5.78 3.32
CA VAL A 120 2.65 5.06 4.59
C VAL A 120 1.32 4.34 4.81
N THR A 121 0.21 4.97 4.45
CA THR A 121 -1.12 4.37 4.54
C THR A 121 -1.22 3.13 3.64
N LEU A 122 -0.81 3.23 2.39
CA LEU A 122 -0.81 2.12 1.44
C LEU A 122 0.08 0.96 1.93
N ILE A 123 1.27 1.27 2.46
CA ILE A 123 2.18 0.26 3.05
C ILE A 123 1.50 -0.45 4.22
N ARG A 124 0.88 0.28 5.15
CA ARG A 124 0.20 -0.33 6.31
C ARG A 124 -1.02 -1.17 5.94
N TRP A 125 -1.57 -0.98 4.75
CA TRP A 125 -2.74 -1.70 4.27
C TRP A 125 -2.44 -2.80 3.25
N HIS A 126 -1.23 -2.87 2.69
CA HIS A 126 -0.94 -3.74 1.55
C HIS A 126 -1.22 -5.23 1.81
N ASP A 127 -0.91 -5.73 3.03
CA ASP A 127 -1.13 -7.13 3.43
C ASP A 127 -2.49 -7.36 4.13
N LYS A 128 -3.28 -6.29 4.38
CA LYS A 128 -4.54 -6.42 5.10
C LYS A 128 -5.58 -7.14 4.26
N ASN A 129 -6.17 -8.21 4.81
CA ASN A 129 -7.29 -8.90 4.17
C ASN A 129 -8.54 -8.00 4.18
N ILE A 130 -9.10 -7.76 2.99
CA ILE A 130 -10.35 -7.02 2.80
C ILE A 130 -11.39 -8.01 2.30
N PRO A 131 -12.46 -8.27 3.08
CA PRO A 131 -13.51 -9.17 2.64
C PRO A 131 -14.17 -8.66 1.35
N LEU A 132 -14.37 -9.57 0.38
CA LEU A 132 -15.03 -9.28 -0.88
C LEU A 132 -16.57 -9.23 -0.69
N THR A 133 -17.00 -8.22 0.06
CA THR A 133 -18.40 -7.91 0.35
C THR A 133 -18.59 -6.39 0.30
N GLU A 134 -19.82 -5.92 0.05
CA GLU A 134 -20.12 -4.47 0.06
C GLU A 134 -19.69 -3.81 1.38
N LYS A 135 -19.95 -4.47 2.51
CA LYS A 135 -19.51 -3.98 3.82
C LYS A 135 -17.98 -3.91 3.94
N GLY A 136 -17.25 -4.94 3.48
CA GLY A 136 -15.79 -4.97 3.53
C GLY A 136 -15.16 -3.89 2.67
N ILE A 137 -15.60 -3.79 1.40
CA ILE A 137 -15.16 -2.76 0.45
C ILE A 137 -15.52 -1.36 0.95
N GLY A 138 -16.76 -1.15 1.38
CA GLY A 138 -17.21 0.14 1.91
C GLY A 138 -16.42 0.58 3.14
N THR A 139 -16.15 -0.32 4.08
CA THR A 139 -15.33 -0.01 5.27
C THR A 139 -13.90 0.39 4.88
N ALA A 140 -13.27 -0.33 3.96
CA ALA A 140 -11.92 -0.01 3.49
C ALA A 140 -11.90 1.32 2.73
N MET A 141 -12.89 1.56 1.86
CA MET A 141 -13.03 2.79 1.11
C MET A 141 -13.28 4.00 2.02
N LEU A 142 -14.12 3.88 3.05
CA LEU A 142 -14.32 4.94 4.04
C LEU A 142 -13.04 5.28 4.80
N ALA A 143 -12.22 4.27 5.13
CA ALA A 143 -10.97 4.46 5.87
C ALA A 143 -9.87 5.11 5.01
N LEU A 144 -9.82 4.82 3.72
CA LEU A 144 -8.73 5.22 2.81
C LEU A 144 -9.10 6.39 1.89
N GLY A 145 -10.39 6.59 1.64
CA GLY A 145 -10.89 7.35 0.50
C GLY A 145 -10.79 6.55 -0.80
N GLU A 146 -11.59 6.93 -1.80
CA GLU A 146 -11.65 6.19 -3.09
C GLU A 146 -10.29 6.11 -3.79
N GLU A 147 -9.57 7.24 -3.88
CA GLU A 147 -8.28 7.31 -4.57
C GLU A 147 -7.25 6.33 -3.98
N ASN A 148 -7.06 6.33 -2.65
CA ASN A 148 -6.12 5.43 -2.00
C ASN A 148 -6.63 3.99 -1.95
N PHE A 149 -7.93 3.75 -1.94
CA PHE A 149 -8.45 2.40 -2.05
C PHE A 149 -8.16 1.80 -3.44
N ARG A 150 -8.36 2.55 -4.53
CA ARG A 150 -7.97 2.12 -5.89
C ARG A 150 -6.46 1.88 -6.01
N ARG A 151 -5.63 2.79 -5.47
CA ARG A 151 -4.18 2.58 -5.38
C ARG A 151 -3.81 1.32 -4.60
N LEU A 152 -4.51 1.02 -3.50
CA LEU A 152 -4.28 -0.20 -2.72
C LEU A 152 -4.56 -1.47 -3.53
N LEU A 153 -5.59 -1.48 -4.38
CA LEU A 153 -5.87 -2.61 -5.25
C LEU A 153 -4.73 -2.82 -6.27
N GLU A 154 -4.18 -1.74 -6.84
CA GLU A 154 -3.00 -1.80 -7.71
C GLU A 154 -1.76 -2.33 -6.94
N VAL A 155 -1.52 -1.85 -5.71
CA VAL A 155 -0.42 -2.32 -4.84
C VAL A 155 -0.54 -3.82 -4.59
N LYS A 156 -1.71 -4.31 -4.19
CA LYS A 156 -1.94 -5.75 -3.97
C LYS A 156 -1.75 -6.59 -5.24
N ARG A 157 -2.13 -6.06 -6.38
CA ARG A 157 -1.93 -6.71 -7.69
C ARG A 157 -0.44 -6.85 -8.02
N ALA A 158 0.31 -5.76 -7.87
CA ALA A 158 1.74 -5.72 -8.17
C ALA A 158 2.54 -6.63 -7.23
N ASP A 159 2.23 -6.62 -5.93
CA ASP A 159 2.82 -7.53 -4.94
C ASP A 159 2.57 -8.99 -5.32
N ASN A 160 1.32 -9.35 -5.64
CA ASN A 160 0.98 -10.71 -6.04
C ASN A 160 1.67 -11.15 -7.36
N LEU A 161 1.84 -10.24 -8.33
CA LEU A 161 2.55 -10.54 -9.58
C LEU A 161 4.05 -10.83 -9.34
N ALA A 162 4.63 -10.30 -8.28
CA ALA A 162 6.02 -10.55 -7.88
C ALA A 162 6.20 -11.82 -7.03
N GLN A 163 5.12 -12.51 -6.66
CA GLN A 163 5.14 -13.80 -5.96
C GLN A 163 5.42 -14.98 -6.92
N ALA A 164 5.59 -16.17 -6.35
CA ALA A 164 5.72 -17.39 -7.13
C ALA A 164 4.48 -17.61 -8.02
N PRO A 165 4.65 -18.07 -9.28
CA PRO A 165 3.55 -18.16 -10.26
C PRO A 165 2.32 -18.91 -9.76
N GLU A 166 2.51 -19.94 -8.94
CA GLU A 166 1.45 -20.79 -8.37
C GLU A 166 0.53 -20.03 -7.40
N TYR A 167 0.98 -18.86 -6.90
CA TYR A 167 0.24 -18.03 -5.94
C TYR A 167 -0.35 -16.74 -6.54
N ARG A 168 -0.28 -16.57 -7.86
CA ARG A 168 -0.78 -15.36 -8.57
C ARG A 168 -2.30 -15.33 -8.76
N TRP A 169 -3.05 -16.20 -8.13
CA TRP A 169 -4.53 -16.28 -8.21
C TRP A 169 -5.26 -15.12 -7.53
N VAL A 170 -4.55 -14.27 -6.78
CA VAL A 170 -5.16 -13.12 -6.09
C VAL A 170 -5.69 -12.05 -7.07
N ALA A 171 -5.16 -12.00 -8.30
CA ALA A 171 -5.59 -11.05 -9.32
C ALA A 171 -7.11 -11.09 -9.57
N GLU A 172 -7.73 -12.28 -9.63
CA GLU A 172 -9.18 -12.44 -9.82
C GLU A 172 -9.99 -11.81 -8.68
N LYS A 173 -9.49 -11.92 -7.43
CA LYS A 173 -10.13 -11.28 -6.27
C LYS A 173 -10.03 -9.77 -6.32
N ILE A 174 -8.93 -9.24 -6.84
CA ILE A 174 -8.72 -7.80 -7.00
C ILE A 174 -9.66 -7.26 -8.07
N ASP A 175 -9.78 -7.95 -9.21
CA ASP A 175 -10.73 -7.59 -10.28
C ASP A 175 -12.18 -7.60 -9.79
N ALA A 176 -12.53 -8.58 -8.96
CA ALA A 176 -13.85 -8.64 -8.35
C ALA A 176 -14.09 -7.50 -7.35
N ALA A 177 -13.05 -7.10 -6.58
CA ALA A 177 -13.12 -5.96 -5.66
C ALA A 177 -13.31 -4.64 -6.40
N GLU A 178 -12.61 -4.43 -7.53
CA GLU A 178 -12.77 -3.24 -8.40
C GLU A 178 -14.18 -3.17 -8.98
N LYS A 179 -14.69 -4.28 -9.51
CA LYS A 179 -16.06 -4.35 -10.04
C LYS A 179 -17.11 -4.04 -8.97
N LEU A 180 -16.94 -4.63 -7.78
CA LEU A 180 -17.87 -4.41 -6.68
C LEU A 180 -17.84 -2.95 -6.22
N LEU A 181 -16.66 -2.33 -6.13
CA LEU A 181 -16.51 -0.91 -5.84
C LEU A 181 -17.25 -0.05 -6.87
N ASP A 182 -17.04 -0.30 -8.17
CA ASP A 182 -17.66 0.47 -9.25
C ASP A 182 -19.20 0.29 -9.27
N GLU A 183 -19.69 -0.88 -8.89
CA GLU A 183 -21.12 -1.13 -8.73
C GLU A 183 -21.72 -0.38 -7.54
N MET A 184 -21.01 -0.36 -6.42
CA MET A 184 -21.41 0.38 -5.22
C MET A 184 -21.47 1.89 -5.49
N LEU A 185 -20.43 2.44 -6.12
CA LEU A 185 -20.38 3.87 -6.47
C LEU A 185 -21.46 4.29 -7.46
N ARG A 186 -21.89 3.38 -8.35
CA ARG A 186 -23.00 3.65 -9.27
C ARG A 186 -24.38 3.62 -8.60
N ARG A 187 -24.55 2.76 -7.59
CA ARG A 187 -25.82 2.59 -6.87
C ARG A 187 -26.01 3.64 -5.78
N GLU A 188 -24.94 3.92 -5.06
CA GLU A 188 -24.93 4.86 -3.92
C GLU A 188 -23.75 5.83 -4.07
N PRO A 189 -23.91 6.95 -4.80
CA PRO A 189 -22.82 7.90 -4.99
C PRO A 189 -22.41 8.62 -3.70
N CYS A 190 -23.14 8.43 -2.59
CA CYS A 190 -22.89 9.02 -1.29
C CYS A 190 -22.20 8.00 -0.35
N LEU A 191 -20.88 7.85 -0.47
CA LEU A 191 -20.09 6.95 0.37
C LEU A 191 -19.16 7.68 1.35
N GLN A 192 -19.15 9.01 1.36
CA GLN A 192 -18.41 9.84 2.31
C GLN A 192 -19.33 10.86 2.95
N LEU A 193 -19.04 11.23 4.21
CA LEU A 193 -19.82 12.25 4.92
C LEU A 193 -19.94 13.57 4.15
N LYS A 194 -18.90 13.94 3.36
CA LYS A 194 -18.91 15.15 2.50
C LYS A 194 -19.91 15.05 1.32
N ASP A 195 -20.32 13.83 0.95
CA ASP A 195 -21.22 13.57 -0.18
C ASP A 195 -22.70 13.53 0.26
N LEU A 196 -22.96 13.67 1.59
CA LEU A 196 -24.31 13.78 2.13
C LEU A 196 -25.01 15.03 1.58
N ALA A 197 -26.28 14.87 1.18
CA ALA A 197 -27.12 16.00 0.80
C ALA A 197 -27.37 16.99 1.96
N VAL A 198 -27.11 16.54 3.20
CA VAL A 198 -27.23 17.31 4.46
C VAL A 198 -25.87 17.38 5.11
N ASN A 199 -25.44 18.57 5.49
CA ASN A 199 -24.17 18.82 6.17
C ASN A 199 -24.40 19.38 7.59
N GLY A 200 -23.31 19.55 8.34
CA GLY A 200 -23.39 20.05 9.73
C GLY A 200 -24.05 21.43 9.86
N ASN A 201 -23.97 22.31 8.85
CA ASN A 201 -24.63 23.61 8.87
C ASN A 201 -26.15 23.48 8.72
N ASP A 202 -26.60 22.50 7.92
CA ASP A 202 -28.03 22.22 7.76
C ASP A 202 -28.62 21.71 9.07
N LEU A 203 -27.87 20.87 9.81
CA LEU A 203 -28.27 20.39 11.14
C LEU A 203 -28.26 21.51 12.19
N LEU A 204 -27.29 22.44 12.11
CA LEU A 204 -27.28 23.64 12.95
C LEU A 204 -28.53 24.50 12.71
N ALA A 205 -28.94 24.67 11.45
CA ALA A 205 -30.16 25.41 11.09
C ALA A 205 -31.43 24.74 11.60
N LEU A 206 -31.38 23.39 11.76
CA LEU A 206 -32.46 22.60 12.37
C LEU A 206 -32.43 22.56 13.92
N GLY A 207 -31.47 23.26 14.55
CA GLY A 207 -31.35 23.38 16.00
C GLY A 207 -30.49 22.32 16.69
N TYR A 208 -29.82 21.43 15.92
CA TYR A 208 -28.85 20.48 16.49
C TYR A 208 -27.56 21.20 16.89
N SER A 209 -26.87 20.72 17.93
CA SER A 209 -25.64 21.34 18.39
C SER A 209 -24.60 20.32 18.84
N GLY A 210 -23.31 20.70 18.71
CA GLY A 210 -22.18 19.97 19.26
C GLY A 210 -22.15 18.47 18.89
N ARG A 211 -22.16 17.59 19.90
CA ARG A 211 -22.04 16.14 19.73
C ARG A 211 -23.21 15.50 18.97
N GLU A 212 -24.40 16.10 19.04
CA GLU A 212 -25.60 15.59 18.34
C GLU A 212 -25.44 15.62 16.83
N ILE A 213 -24.78 16.67 16.28
CA ILE A 213 -24.48 16.78 14.84
C ILE A 213 -23.60 15.60 14.38
N GLY A 214 -22.56 15.28 15.15
CA GLY A 214 -21.68 14.16 14.83
C GLY A 214 -22.39 12.80 14.87
N LEU A 215 -23.33 12.61 15.78
CA LEU A 215 -24.11 11.36 15.90
C LEU A 215 -25.16 11.22 14.79
N THR A 216 -25.71 12.34 14.31
CA THR A 216 -26.74 12.35 13.26
C THR A 216 -26.16 12.14 11.86
N LEU A 217 -24.87 12.52 11.64
CA LEU A 217 -24.17 12.36 10.38
C LEU A 217 -23.40 11.03 10.26
N GLN A 218 -23.42 10.14 11.24
CA GLN A 218 -22.84 8.79 11.21
C GLN A 218 -23.84 7.75 10.72
#